data_95369726bb5215a7599ead4e9c8b2611
#
_entry.id   95369726bb5215a7599ead4e9c8b2611
#
_cell.length_a   1.000
_cell.length_b   1.000
_cell.length_c   1.000
_cell.angle_alpha   90.00
_cell.angle_beta   90.00
_cell.angle_gamma   90.00
#
_symmetry.space_group_name_H-M   'P 1'
#
loop_
_entity.id
_entity.type
_entity.pdbx_description
1 polymer ?
#
loop_
_entity_poly.entity_id
_entity_poly.type
_entity_poly.pdbx_seq_one_letter_code
_entity_poly.pdbx_strand_id
1 'polypeptide(L)'
;MVGLFKDIIHRIAPCDEAYWKTLSQVLQTLNQKLAAIAQGEECIVKVNASSVSSISDKLVAFKTKSPPIQKEMLSICNDPYTLAQQLTYIELVRRGGGRMRRGLNRGHGGRERQKKKTTNLEAYVRWFNRLCYLVATEICMPAKKKQRAQVIEFFIDVARECFNIGNFNSLMAIISGMNMSPVSRLKKTWGKAKTAKFFILEHQMDPTGNFYNYRTALRGAAHRSQTANSNREKIVIPFFSLLIKDIYFLNEGCANRLPNGHVHFAKFVELARQVGEFMTWKQMECPFETDRSILHYLHTAPIFSEDGLYLASYESESPENQVEKDRWKALR
;
A
#
# COMPACT_ATOMS: atom_id res chain seq x y z
N MET A 1 24.62 -1.73 -17.85
CA MET A 1 24.13 -0.87 -16.73
C MET A 1 24.63 -1.32 -15.36
N VAL A 2 24.38 -2.57 -14.94
CA VAL A 2 24.82 -3.11 -13.63
C VAL A 2 26.34 -3.05 -13.44
N GLY A 3 27.15 -3.31 -14.48
CA GLY A 3 28.62 -3.24 -14.40
C GLY A 3 29.15 -1.83 -14.15
N LEU A 4 28.61 -0.84 -14.87
CA LEU A 4 29.03 0.56 -14.71
C LEU A 4 28.64 1.11 -13.32
N PHE A 5 27.50 0.69 -12.81
CA PHE A 5 27.04 1.05 -11.46
C PHE A 5 27.97 0.45 -10.38
N LYS A 6 28.40 -0.81 -10.55
CA LYS A 6 29.40 -1.45 -9.69
C LYS A 6 30.73 -0.68 -9.69
N ASP A 7 31.22 -0.28 -10.86
CA ASP A 7 32.51 0.37 -10.99
C ASP A 7 32.54 1.78 -10.35
N ILE A 8 31.43 2.53 -10.47
CA ILE A 8 31.30 3.86 -9.87
C ILE A 8 31.19 3.74 -8.35
N ILE A 9 30.44 2.78 -7.85
CA ILE A 9 30.20 2.58 -6.42
C ILE A 9 31.42 2.03 -5.71
N HIS A 10 32.16 1.08 -6.29
CA HIS A 10 33.45 0.62 -5.76
C HIS A 10 34.48 1.76 -5.60
N ARG A 11 34.37 2.81 -6.42
CA ARG A 11 35.26 3.97 -6.32
C ARG A 11 34.81 5.02 -5.30
N ILE A 12 33.51 5.09 -4.98
CA ILE A 12 32.93 6.13 -4.11
C ILE A 12 32.71 5.64 -2.68
N ALA A 13 32.39 4.35 -2.49
CA ALA A 13 32.12 3.77 -1.18
C ALA A 13 32.64 2.33 -1.10
N PRO A 14 33.86 2.12 -0.57
CA PRO A 14 34.49 0.81 -0.53
C PRO A 14 33.88 -0.18 0.47
N CYS A 15 32.86 0.16 1.20
CA CYS A 15 32.40 -0.64 2.35
C CYS A 15 31.00 -1.17 2.18
N ASP A 16 30.79 -2.23 1.54
CA ASP A 16 29.69 -3.20 1.62
C ASP A 16 29.18 -3.68 0.25
N GLU A 17 29.91 -4.62 -0.32
CA GLU A 17 29.58 -5.27 -1.59
C GLU A 17 28.21 -5.97 -1.54
N ALA A 18 27.78 -6.50 -0.39
CA ALA A 18 26.51 -7.18 -0.21
C ALA A 18 25.33 -6.21 -0.33
N TYR A 19 25.47 -5.00 0.17
CA TYR A 19 24.45 -3.94 0.10
C TYR A 19 24.21 -3.51 -1.36
N TRP A 20 25.28 -3.27 -2.10
CA TRP A 20 25.22 -2.80 -3.48
C TRP A 20 24.77 -3.89 -4.46
N LYS A 21 25.12 -5.13 -4.21
CA LYS A 21 24.61 -6.28 -4.96
C LYS A 21 23.09 -6.41 -4.79
N THR A 22 22.60 -6.20 -3.58
CA THR A 22 21.17 -6.23 -3.28
C THR A 22 20.42 -5.08 -3.95
N LEU A 23 20.97 -3.86 -3.92
CA LEU A 23 20.36 -2.68 -4.56
C LEU A 23 20.30 -2.82 -6.08
N SER A 24 21.40 -3.25 -6.71
CA SER A 24 21.44 -3.49 -8.17
C SER A 24 20.39 -4.51 -8.63
N GLN A 25 20.16 -5.54 -7.83
CA GLN A 25 19.18 -6.59 -8.13
C GLN A 25 17.74 -6.13 -7.92
N VAL A 26 17.49 -5.29 -6.91
CA VAL A 26 16.18 -4.66 -6.68
C VAL A 26 15.84 -3.76 -7.87
N LEU A 27 16.78 -2.91 -8.32
CA LEU A 27 16.57 -2.02 -9.47
C LEU A 27 16.33 -2.80 -10.77
N GLN A 28 17.09 -3.86 -11.02
CA GLN A 28 16.91 -4.71 -12.21
C GLN A 28 15.53 -5.39 -12.23
N THR A 29 15.08 -5.88 -11.09
CA THR A 29 13.76 -6.55 -10.99
C THR A 29 12.60 -5.54 -11.08
N LEU A 30 12.78 -4.34 -10.53
CA LEU A 30 11.83 -3.24 -10.69
C LEU A 30 11.69 -2.85 -12.17
N ASN A 31 12.79 -2.71 -12.89
CA ASN A 31 12.78 -2.42 -14.32
C ASN A 31 12.00 -3.49 -15.12
N GLN A 32 12.23 -4.77 -14.84
CA GLN A 32 11.50 -5.85 -15.51
C GLN A 32 9.99 -5.82 -15.26
N LYS A 33 9.56 -5.54 -14.01
CA LYS A 33 8.14 -5.50 -13.66
C LYS A 33 7.44 -4.24 -14.15
N LEU A 34 8.11 -3.10 -14.12
CA LEU A 34 7.57 -1.84 -14.65
C LEU A 34 7.50 -1.85 -16.17
N ALA A 35 8.44 -2.52 -16.86
CA ALA A 35 8.33 -2.76 -18.28
C ALA A 35 7.11 -3.63 -18.65
N ALA A 36 6.80 -4.67 -17.86
CA ALA A 36 5.58 -5.46 -18.01
C ALA A 36 4.29 -4.65 -17.82
N ILE A 37 4.27 -3.73 -16.83
CA ILE A 37 3.14 -2.81 -16.59
C ILE A 37 3.00 -1.81 -17.76
N ALA A 38 4.12 -1.28 -18.28
CA ALA A 38 4.14 -0.35 -19.40
C ALA A 38 3.70 -1.00 -20.74
N GLN A 39 3.82 -2.34 -20.84
CA GLN A 39 3.37 -3.13 -22.00
C GLN A 39 1.89 -3.54 -21.90
N GLY A 40 1.12 -3.03 -20.93
CA GLY A 40 -0.30 -3.30 -20.79
C GLY A 40 -0.65 -4.66 -20.17
N GLU A 41 0.32 -5.39 -19.66
CA GLU A 41 0.07 -6.54 -18.80
C GLU A 41 -0.37 -6.01 -17.43
N GLU A 42 -1.68 -5.87 -17.28
CA GLU A 42 -2.30 -5.62 -15.97
C GLU A 42 -1.76 -6.63 -14.97
N CYS A 43 -1.16 -6.14 -13.90
CA CYS A 43 -0.83 -6.94 -12.73
C CYS A 43 -2.11 -7.24 -11.94
N ILE A 44 -3.11 -7.80 -12.60
CA ILE A 44 -4.23 -8.49 -11.98
C ILE A 44 -3.62 -9.75 -11.39
N VAL A 45 -3.56 -9.81 -10.08
CA VAL A 45 -3.36 -11.08 -9.38
C VAL A 45 -4.50 -11.98 -9.83
N LYS A 46 -4.25 -12.86 -10.81
CA LYS A 46 -5.15 -13.96 -11.17
C LYS A 46 -5.29 -14.83 -9.93
N VAL A 47 -6.33 -14.58 -9.17
CA VAL A 47 -6.84 -15.56 -8.22
C VAL A 47 -7.34 -16.70 -9.10
N ASN A 48 -6.68 -17.85 -9.01
CA ASN A 48 -7.03 -19.04 -9.76
C ASN A 48 -8.55 -19.29 -9.68
N ALA A 49 -9.22 -19.13 -10.80
CA ALA A 49 -10.61 -19.52 -10.98
C ALA A 49 -10.68 -21.04 -11.05
N SER A 50 -10.77 -21.70 -9.90
CA SER A 50 -11.14 -23.08 -9.81
C SER A 50 -12.39 -23.21 -8.94
N SER A 51 -13.45 -23.57 -9.62
CA SER A 51 -14.82 -23.93 -9.21
C SER A 51 -15.87 -22.84 -9.44
N VAL A 52 -16.76 -23.16 -10.36
CA VAL A 52 -17.92 -22.37 -10.79
C VAL A 52 -19.05 -22.54 -9.75
N SER A 53 -18.95 -21.80 -8.66
CA SER A 53 -20.13 -21.35 -7.91
C SER A 53 -20.35 -19.88 -8.23
N SER A 54 -21.61 -19.44 -8.40
CA SER A 54 -21.88 -18.05 -8.77
C SER A 54 -21.26 -17.09 -7.74
N ILE A 55 -20.83 -15.91 -8.17
CA ILE A 55 -20.27 -14.88 -7.27
C ILE A 55 -21.31 -14.50 -6.23
N SER A 56 -22.60 -14.52 -6.60
CA SER A 56 -23.74 -14.33 -5.71
C SER A 56 -23.78 -15.36 -4.59
N ASP A 57 -23.62 -16.66 -4.92
CA ASP A 57 -23.60 -17.74 -3.91
C ASP A 57 -22.41 -17.62 -2.97
N LYS A 58 -21.25 -17.19 -3.49
CA LYS A 58 -20.06 -16.92 -2.67
C LYS A 58 -20.26 -15.73 -1.74
N LEU A 59 -20.92 -14.66 -2.20
CA LEU A 59 -21.24 -13.51 -1.37
C LEU A 59 -22.31 -13.82 -0.33
N VAL A 60 -23.37 -14.55 -0.71
CA VAL A 60 -24.39 -15.06 0.22
C VAL A 60 -23.75 -15.99 1.24
N ALA A 61 -22.91 -16.93 0.80
CA ALA A 61 -22.16 -17.81 1.67
C ALA A 61 -21.19 -17.05 2.60
N PHE A 62 -20.58 -15.97 2.11
CA PHE A 62 -19.72 -15.09 2.91
C PHE A 62 -20.53 -14.33 3.96
N LYS A 63 -21.72 -13.81 3.61
CA LYS A 63 -22.63 -13.10 4.54
C LYS A 63 -23.38 -14.05 5.48
N THR A 64 -23.69 -15.29 5.06
CA THR A 64 -24.54 -16.25 5.83
C THR A 64 -23.76 -17.33 6.55
N LYS A 65 -22.59 -17.77 6.02
CA LYS A 65 -21.72 -18.77 6.65
C LYS A 65 -20.68 -18.18 7.60
N SER A 66 -20.70 -16.87 7.79
CA SER A 66 -19.94 -16.29 8.88
C SER A 66 -20.49 -16.87 10.17
N PRO A 67 -19.64 -17.47 11.03
CA PRO A 67 -20.07 -17.82 12.37
C PRO A 67 -20.65 -16.55 13.01
N PRO A 68 -21.57 -16.68 14.00
CA PRO A 68 -22.36 -15.54 14.53
C PRO A 68 -21.54 -14.38 15.11
N ILE A 69 -20.23 -14.36 14.90
CA ILE A 69 -19.29 -13.32 15.35
C ILE A 69 -18.30 -13.03 14.22
N GLN A 70 -18.76 -12.55 13.06
CA GLN A 70 -17.84 -11.85 12.18
C GLN A 70 -17.63 -10.47 12.79
N LYS A 71 -16.50 -10.31 13.49
CA LYS A 71 -16.13 -9.03 14.10
C LYS A 71 -15.89 -8.02 12.98
N GLU A 72 -16.68 -6.95 12.96
CA GLU A 72 -16.44 -5.78 12.12
C GLU A 72 -15.26 -4.97 12.71
N MET A 73 -14.53 -4.22 11.90
CA MET A 73 -13.41 -3.40 12.36
C MET A 73 -13.77 -2.56 13.58
N LEU A 74 -14.92 -1.89 13.55
CA LEU A 74 -15.41 -1.04 14.64
C LEU A 74 -15.66 -1.81 15.95
N SER A 75 -15.90 -3.11 15.91
CA SER A 75 -16.05 -3.95 17.10
C SER A 75 -14.72 -4.36 17.72
N ILE A 76 -13.63 -4.28 16.95
CA ILE A 76 -12.27 -4.62 17.38
C ILE A 76 -11.52 -3.38 17.81
N CYS A 77 -11.64 -2.30 17.04
CA CYS A 77 -11.00 -1.03 17.28
C CYS A 77 -11.93 0.11 16.87
N ASN A 78 -12.35 0.91 17.84
CA ASN A 78 -13.19 2.10 17.63
C ASN A 78 -12.40 3.40 17.80
N ASP A 79 -11.11 3.33 18.12
CA ASP A 79 -10.21 4.49 18.20
C ASP A 79 -9.35 4.61 16.94
N PRO A 80 -9.58 5.68 16.13
CA PRO A 80 -8.83 5.90 14.89
C PRO A 80 -7.32 6.02 15.08
N TYR A 81 -6.88 6.63 16.19
CA TYR A 81 -5.46 6.81 16.47
C TYR A 81 -4.77 5.47 16.75
N THR A 82 -5.38 4.62 17.56
CA THR A 82 -4.88 3.27 17.81
C THR A 82 -4.76 2.47 16.52
N LEU A 83 -5.78 2.51 15.65
CA LEU A 83 -5.69 1.81 14.36
C LEU A 83 -4.56 2.36 13.48
N ALA A 84 -4.40 3.68 13.41
CA ALA A 84 -3.30 4.29 12.65
C ALA A 84 -1.91 3.91 13.20
N GLN A 85 -1.76 3.74 14.51
CA GLN A 85 -0.54 3.22 15.13
C GLN A 85 -0.25 1.77 14.70
N GLN A 86 -1.27 0.89 14.68
CA GLN A 86 -1.09 -0.49 14.27
C GLN A 86 -0.76 -0.62 12.77
N LEU A 87 -1.38 0.19 11.93
CA LEU A 87 -1.02 0.30 10.51
C LEU A 87 0.44 0.74 10.35
N THR A 88 0.86 1.75 11.11
CA THR A 88 2.24 2.26 11.11
C THR A 88 3.24 1.20 11.58
N TYR A 89 2.89 0.43 12.62
CA TYR A 89 3.69 -0.70 13.07
C TYR A 89 3.91 -1.74 11.95
N ILE A 90 2.85 -2.15 11.25
CA ILE A 90 2.95 -3.10 10.13
C ILE A 90 3.87 -2.57 9.03
N GLU A 91 3.74 -1.28 8.68
CA GLU A 91 4.56 -0.64 7.67
C GLU A 91 6.05 -0.66 8.04
N LEU A 92 6.40 -0.29 9.28
CA LEU A 92 7.78 -0.24 9.75
C LEU A 92 8.40 -1.64 9.86
N VAL A 93 7.66 -2.64 10.39
CA VAL A 93 8.13 -4.02 10.49
C VAL A 93 8.36 -4.66 9.13
N ARG A 94 7.44 -4.46 8.17
CA ARG A 94 7.58 -4.98 6.80
C ARG A 94 8.75 -4.37 6.05
N ARG A 95 9.02 -3.09 6.27
CA ARG A 95 10.18 -2.38 5.71
C ARG A 95 11.50 -2.88 6.30
N GLY A 96 11.53 -3.16 7.60
CA GLY A 96 12.71 -3.65 8.33
C GLY A 96 13.19 -5.03 7.88
N GLY A 97 12.43 -5.74 7.02
CA GLY A 97 12.74 -7.11 6.64
C GLY A 97 12.81 -7.98 7.88
N GLY A 98 11.66 -8.08 8.59
CA GLY A 98 11.57 -8.68 9.92
C GLY A 98 12.53 -9.84 10.08
N ARG A 99 13.40 -9.79 11.08
CA ARG A 99 14.05 -10.98 11.64
C ARG A 99 12.94 -11.88 12.20
N MET A 100 12.21 -12.57 11.31
CA MET A 100 11.53 -13.77 11.73
C MET A 100 12.61 -14.66 12.32
N ARG A 101 12.55 -14.86 13.64
CA ARG A 101 13.35 -15.86 14.32
C ARG A 101 13.25 -17.13 13.48
N ARG A 102 14.35 -17.48 12.83
CA ARG A 102 14.52 -18.79 12.21
C ARG A 102 14.46 -19.76 13.39
N GLY A 103 13.29 -20.36 13.60
CA GLY A 103 13.17 -21.58 14.38
C GLY A 103 14.17 -22.56 13.77
N LEU A 104 15.09 -23.08 14.60
CA LEU A 104 16.01 -24.14 14.24
C LEU A 104 15.17 -25.31 13.69
N ASN A 105 15.25 -25.54 12.40
CA ASN A 105 15.02 -26.86 11.83
C ASN A 105 16.24 -27.23 11.00
N ARG A 106 17.17 -27.96 11.63
CA ARG A 106 18.20 -28.74 10.96
C ARG A 106 17.51 -29.93 10.31
N GLY A 107 17.48 -29.99 9.01
CA GLY A 107 16.96 -31.12 8.23
C GLY A 107 17.43 -31.04 6.79
N HIS A 108 18.47 -31.79 6.49
CA HIS A 108 18.91 -32.40 5.23
C HIS A 108 18.43 -31.85 3.86
N GLY A 109 19.42 -31.46 3.09
CA GLY A 109 19.63 -31.70 1.66
C GLY A 109 18.43 -31.54 0.70
N GLY A 110 18.30 -30.36 0.08
CA GLY A 110 17.45 -30.15 -1.09
C GLY A 110 17.85 -28.83 -1.77
N ARG A 111 18.08 -28.88 -3.08
CA ARG A 111 18.45 -27.75 -3.92
C ARG A 111 17.76 -26.48 -3.51
N GLU A 112 18.47 -25.51 -2.91
CA GLU A 112 17.95 -24.17 -2.66
C GLU A 112 17.50 -23.55 -3.98
N ARG A 113 16.19 -23.57 -4.22
CA ARG A 113 15.58 -22.69 -5.22
C ARG A 113 15.99 -21.27 -4.82
N GLN A 114 16.71 -20.57 -5.69
CA GLN A 114 17.02 -19.15 -5.50
C GLN A 114 15.75 -18.41 -5.11
N LYS A 115 15.64 -18.08 -3.84
CA LYS A 115 14.52 -17.31 -3.29
C LYS A 115 14.49 -15.99 -4.04
N LYS A 116 13.41 -15.70 -4.76
CA LYS A 116 13.25 -14.46 -5.53
C LYS A 116 13.56 -13.27 -4.62
N LYS A 117 14.57 -12.48 -4.98
CA LYS A 117 15.09 -11.35 -4.21
C LYS A 117 14.08 -10.20 -4.03
N THR A 118 12.89 -10.26 -4.68
CA THR A 118 11.79 -9.28 -4.63
C THR A 118 10.68 -9.63 -3.64
N THR A 119 10.80 -10.71 -2.86
CA THR A 119 9.73 -11.19 -1.97
C THR A 119 9.22 -10.13 -1.00
N ASN A 120 10.11 -9.31 -0.44
CA ASN A 120 9.73 -8.24 0.50
C ASN A 120 8.98 -7.10 -0.19
N LEU A 121 9.40 -6.73 -1.40
CA LEU A 121 8.74 -5.69 -2.19
C LEU A 121 7.34 -6.14 -2.63
N GLU A 122 7.22 -7.37 -3.12
CA GLU A 122 5.94 -7.96 -3.47
C GLU A 122 5.00 -8.07 -2.26
N ALA A 123 5.54 -8.44 -1.10
CA ALA A 123 4.77 -8.48 0.14
C ALA A 123 4.30 -7.10 0.58
N TYR A 124 5.10 -6.06 0.33
CA TYR A 124 4.75 -4.68 0.64
C TYR A 124 3.63 -4.16 -0.27
N VAL A 125 3.71 -4.41 -1.58
CA VAL A 125 2.64 -4.06 -2.54
C VAL A 125 1.36 -4.85 -2.24
N ARG A 126 1.46 -6.14 -1.94
CA ARG A 126 0.29 -6.95 -1.52
C ARG A 126 -0.37 -6.39 -0.27
N TRP A 127 0.40 -5.88 0.68
CA TRP A 127 -0.15 -5.24 1.87
C TRP A 127 -0.91 -3.97 1.54
N PHE A 128 -0.36 -3.09 0.71
CA PHE A 128 -1.05 -1.88 0.25
C PHE A 128 -2.40 -2.21 -0.40
N ASN A 129 -2.41 -3.14 -1.36
CA ASN A 129 -3.63 -3.56 -2.03
C ASN A 129 -4.62 -4.20 -1.04
N ARG A 130 -4.13 -5.04 -0.11
CA ARG A 130 -4.97 -5.62 0.92
C ARG A 130 -5.66 -4.55 1.77
N LEU A 131 -4.94 -3.52 2.18
CA LEU A 131 -5.52 -2.42 2.97
C LEU A 131 -6.59 -1.65 2.18
N CYS A 132 -6.36 -1.37 0.89
CA CYS A 132 -7.38 -0.76 0.01
C CYS A 132 -8.66 -1.60 -0.03
N TYR A 133 -8.53 -2.90 -0.30
CA TYR A 133 -9.68 -3.81 -0.36
C TYR A 133 -10.35 -4.04 0.98
N LEU A 134 -9.60 -4.04 2.08
CA LEU A 134 -10.14 -4.14 3.44
C LEU A 134 -11.04 -2.92 3.74
N VAL A 135 -10.57 -1.71 3.49
CA VAL A 135 -11.35 -0.48 3.67
C VAL A 135 -12.63 -0.52 2.84
N ALA A 136 -12.54 -0.88 1.57
CA ALA A 136 -13.70 -0.99 0.69
C ALA A 136 -14.69 -2.07 1.17
N THR A 137 -14.19 -3.22 1.64
CA THR A 137 -15.01 -4.31 2.17
C THR A 137 -15.76 -3.88 3.42
N GLU A 138 -15.07 -3.27 4.38
CA GLU A 138 -15.66 -2.78 5.63
C GLU A 138 -16.77 -1.75 5.38
N ILE A 139 -16.62 -0.90 4.35
CA ILE A 139 -17.66 0.07 3.98
C ILE A 139 -18.84 -0.60 3.30
N CYS A 140 -18.62 -1.55 2.39
CA CYS A 140 -19.69 -2.21 1.63
C CYS A 140 -20.42 -3.31 2.40
N MET A 141 -19.83 -3.86 3.46
CA MET A 141 -20.36 -5.01 4.20
C MET A 141 -21.60 -4.70 5.03
N PRO A 142 -21.71 -3.58 5.77
CA PRO A 142 -22.88 -3.32 6.60
C PRO A 142 -24.14 -3.09 5.77
N ALA A 143 -25.24 -3.78 6.11
CA ALA A 143 -26.52 -3.65 5.42
C ALA A 143 -27.15 -2.25 5.60
N LYS A 144 -27.00 -1.66 6.80
CA LYS A 144 -27.64 -0.37 7.13
C LYS A 144 -26.80 0.82 6.68
N LYS A 145 -27.39 1.74 5.93
CA LYS A 145 -26.76 2.98 5.47
C LYS A 145 -26.06 3.77 6.59
N LYS A 146 -26.69 3.86 7.77
CA LYS A 146 -26.09 4.57 8.91
C LYS A 146 -24.79 3.94 9.37
N GLN A 147 -24.72 2.61 9.41
CA GLN A 147 -23.49 1.89 9.78
C GLN A 147 -22.39 2.10 8.73
N ARG A 148 -22.72 2.02 7.43
CA ARG A 148 -21.76 2.32 6.37
C ARG A 148 -21.18 3.73 6.48
N ALA A 149 -22.03 4.73 6.76
CA ALA A 149 -21.61 6.11 6.97
C ALA A 149 -20.66 6.24 8.19
N GLN A 150 -20.94 5.54 9.28
CA GLN A 150 -20.05 5.50 10.46
C GLN A 150 -18.69 4.87 10.13
N VAL A 151 -18.65 3.81 9.32
CA VAL A 151 -17.38 3.19 8.86
C VAL A 151 -16.60 4.16 8.00
N ILE A 152 -17.26 4.90 7.09
CA ILE A 152 -16.61 5.94 6.28
C ILE A 152 -16.00 7.01 7.20
N GLU A 153 -16.77 7.56 8.14
CA GLU A 153 -16.27 8.58 9.08
C GLU A 153 -15.08 8.08 9.90
N PHE A 154 -15.12 6.82 10.35
CA PHE A 154 -14.04 6.20 11.09
C PHE A 154 -12.75 6.11 10.23
N PHE A 155 -12.83 5.63 9.00
CA PHE A 155 -11.65 5.56 8.13
C PHE A 155 -11.14 6.94 7.68
N ILE A 156 -11.99 7.95 7.59
CA ILE A 156 -11.55 9.35 7.40
C ILE A 156 -10.68 9.79 8.57
N ASP A 157 -11.10 9.53 9.80
CA ASP A 157 -10.32 9.88 10.98
C ASP A 157 -9.03 9.05 11.10
N VAL A 158 -9.04 7.75 10.75
CA VAL A 158 -7.82 6.92 10.65
C VAL A 158 -6.84 7.49 9.61
N ALA A 159 -7.34 7.88 8.44
CA ALA A 159 -6.53 8.49 7.39
C ALA A 159 -5.87 9.80 7.87
N ARG A 160 -6.61 10.63 8.61
CA ARG A 160 -6.08 11.85 9.22
C ARG A 160 -4.97 11.54 10.23
N GLU A 161 -5.16 10.54 11.09
CA GLU A 161 -4.13 10.14 12.04
C GLU A 161 -2.89 9.56 11.33
N CYS A 162 -3.06 8.81 10.24
CA CYS A 162 -1.95 8.37 9.40
C CYS A 162 -1.15 9.57 8.83
N PHE A 163 -1.85 10.62 8.37
CA PHE A 163 -1.21 11.86 7.92
C PHE A 163 -0.42 12.53 9.04
N ASN A 164 -1.00 12.65 10.23
CA ASN A 164 -0.38 13.27 11.40
C ASN A 164 0.87 12.52 11.86
N ILE A 165 0.84 11.18 11.83
CA ILE A 165 1.98 10.31 12.16
C ILE A 165 3.09 10.43 11.11
N GLY A 166 2.76 10.76 9.86
CA GLY A 166 3.67 10.72 8.71
C GLY A 166 3.62 9.39 7.94
N ASN A 167 2.57 8.60 8.12
CA ASN A 167 2.34 7.36 7.38
C ASN A 167 1.53 7.62 6.10
N PHE A 168 2.20 8.17 5.10
CA PHE A 168 1.56 8.50 3.82
C PHE A 168 1.19 7.27 2.98
N ASN A 169 1.83 6.12 3.21
CA ASN A 169 1.50 4.90 2.47
C ASN A 169 0.13 4.35 2.89
N SER A 170 -0.13 4.21 4.19
CA SER A 170 -1.44 3.78 4.69
C SER A 170 -2.53 4.84 4.43
N LEU A 171 -2.21 6.14 4.53
CA LEU A 171 -3.10 7.22 4.13
C LEU A 171 -3.58 7.04 2.69
N MET A 172 -2.65 6.86 1.74
CA MET A 172 -3.01 6.67 0.33
C MET A 172 -3.82 5.38 0.11
N ALA A 173 -3.49 4.30 0.82
CA ALA A 173 -4.24 3.04 0.72
C ALA A 173 -5.70 3.21 1.17
N ILE A 174 -5.94 3.95 2.27
CA ILE A 174 -7.29 4.23 2.79
C ILE A 174 -8.05 5.10 1.78
N ILE A 175 -7.47 6.20 1.30
CA ILE A 175 -8.09 7.07 0.29
C ILE A 175 -8.41 6.28 -0.98
N SER A 176 -7.48 5.45 -1.46
CA SER A 176 -7.69 4.62 -2.65
C SER A 176 -8.83 3.62 -2.46
N GLY A 177 -8.94 2.99 -1.29
CA GLY A 177 -10.04 2.09 -0.96
C GLY A 177 -11.39 2.80 -0.93
N MET A 178 -11.44 4.01 -0.37
CA MET A 178 -12.66 4.84 -0.32
C MET A 178 -13.06 5.35 -1.71
N ASN A 179 -12.11 5.58 -2.60
CA ASN A 179 -12.32 6.04 -3.97
C ASN A 179 -12.58 4.90 -4.97
N MET A 180 -12.50 3.64 -4.56
CA MET A 180 -12.88 2.53 -5.43
C MET A 180 -14.34 2.70 -5.90
N SER A 181 -14.59 2.46 -7.21
CA SER A 181 -15.90 2.69 -7.81
C SER A 181 -17.08 2.04 -7.06
N PRO A 182 -16.98 0.82 -6.51
CA PRO A 182 -18.06 0.24 -5.69
C PRO A 182 -18.39 1.06 -4.43
N VAL A 183 -17.41 1.79 -3.88
CA VAL A 183 -17.60 2.64 -2.69
C VAL A 183 -18.05 4.04 -3.09
N SER A 184 -17.39 4.66 -4.07
CA SER A 184 -17.67 6.05 -4.49
C SER A 184 -19.07 6.22 -5.09
N ARG A 185 -19.67 5.14 -5.65
CA ARG A 185 -21.04 5.15 -6.16
C ARG A 185 -22.12 5.20 -5.09
N LEU A 186 -21.81 4.90 -3.83
CA LEU A 186 -22.78 4.86 -2.71
C LEU A 186 -23.22 6.27 -2.28
N LYS A 187 -23.87 7.01 -3.17
CA LYS A 187 -24.21 8.44 -3.00
C LYS A 187 -25.05 8.72 -1.74
N LYS A 188 -26.01 7.84 -1.43
CA LYS A 188 -26.86 7.98 -0.25
C LYS A 188 -26.09 7.74 1.06
N THR A 189 -25.07 6.87 1.02
CA THR A 189 -24.17 6.62 2.14
C THR A 189 -23.23 7.80 2.36
N TRP A 190 -22.59 8.28 1.30
CA TRP A 190 -21.71 9.46 1.33
C TRP A 190 -22.46 10.72 1.78
N GLY A 191 -23.69 10.94 1.32
CA GLY A 191 -24.53 12.06 1.76
C GLY A 191 -24.93 12.01 3.22
N LYS A 192 -24.76 10.84 3.91
CA LYS A 192 -25.00 10.68 5.34
C LYS A 192 -23.76 10.90 6.19
N ALA A 193 -22.57 10.70 5.63
CA ALA A 193 -21.29 10.80 6.31
C ALA A 193 -20.77 12.25 6.36
N LYS A 194 -20.00 12.57 7.41
CA LYS A 194 -19.31 13.86 7.56
C LYS A 194 -17.99 13.82 6.76
N THR A 195 -18.01 14.37 5.56
CA THR A 195 -16.93 14.17 4.56
C THR A 195 -15.96 15.34 4.41
N ALA A 196 -16.15 16.46 5.12
CA ALA A 196 -15.30 17.66 4.97
C ALA A 196 -13.80 17.35 5.12
N LYS A 197 -13.43 16.54 6.12
CA LYS A 197 -12.04 16.13 6.35
C LYS A 197 -11.52 15.24 5.24
N PHE A 198 -12.36 14.40 4.63
CA PHE A 198 -11.97 13.53 3.52
C PHE A 198 -11.51 14.33 2.31
N PHE A 199 -12.25 15.33 1.90
CA PHE A 199 -11.87 16.17 0.76
C PHE A 199 -10.56 16.93 1.00
N ILE A 200 -10.26 17.31 2.24
CA ILE A 200 -8.95 17.90 2.58
C ILE A 200 -7.83 16.89 2.39
N LEU A 201 -8.01 15.65 2.88
CA LEU A 201 -7.00 14.59 2.75
C LEU A 201 -6.83 14.16 1.28
N GLU A 202 -7.93 14.05 0.54
CA GLU A 202 -7.93 13.73 -0.88
C GLU A 202 -7.15 14.79 -1.67
N HIS A 203 -7.39 16.09 -1.38
CA HIS A 203 -6.63 17.18 -1.97
C HIS A 203 -5.13 17.12 -1.64
N GLN A 204 -4.77 16.72 -0.42
CA GLN A 204 -3.35 16.51 -0.06
C GLN A 204 -2.68 15.41 -0.86
N MET A 205 -3.43 14.40 -1.29
CA MET A 205 -2.92 13.25 -2.04
C MET A 205 -3.28 13.31 -3.54
N ASP A 206 -3.77 14.45 -4.02
CA ASP A 206 -4.14 14.68 -5.41
C ASP A 206 -2.93 14.48 -6.35
N PRO A 207 -3.08 13.71 -7.44
CA PRO A 207 -2.00 13.47 -8.39
C PRO A 207 -1.66 14.67 -9.27
N THR A 208 -2.45 15.73 -9.27
CA THR A 208 -2.23 16.95 -10.06
C THR A 208 -0.86 17.57 -9.74
N GLY A 209 -0.18 18.07 -10.77
CA GLY A 209 1.16 18.63 -10.60
C GLY A 209 2.19 17.60 -10.12
N ASN A 210 2.03 16.34 -10.51
CA ASN A 210 2.89 15.22 -10.07
C ASN A 210 2.90 15.07 -8.55
N PHE A 211 1.73 15.05 -7.93
CA PHE A 211 1.56 14.94 -6.47
C PHE A 211 2.19 16.11 -5.69
N TYR A 212 2.05 17.33 -6.17
CA TYR A 212 2.70 18.51 -5.59
C TYR A 212 2.41 18.68 -4.10
N ASN A 213 1.14 18.58 -3.68
CA ASN A 213 0.75 18.74 -2.27
C ASN A 213 1.35 17.66 -1.37
N TYR A 214 1.26 16.40 -1.81
CA TYR A 214 1.90 15.27 -1.12
C TYR A 214 3.41 15.47 -0.96
N ARG A 215 4.11 15.86 -2.02
CA ARG A 215 5.57 16.08 -1.98
C ARG A 215 5.94 17.21 -1.02
N THR A 216 5.11 18.23 -0.92
CA THR A 216 5.29 19.31 0.06
C THR A 216 5.08 18.81 1.48
N ALA A 217 4.04 18.02 1.74
CA ALA A 217 3.80 17.39 3.04
C ALA A 217 4.93 16.42 3.43
N LEU A 218 5.42 15.62 2.47
CA LEU A 218 6.54 14.70 2.69
C LEU A 218 7.83 15.44 3.07
N ARG A 219 8.17 16.54 2.38
CA ARG A 219 9.32 17.39 2.74
C ARG A 219 9.18 17.96 4.15
N GLY A 220 7.98 18.43 4.50
CA GLY A 220 7.70 18.92 5.86
C GLY A 220 7.86 17.83 6.92
N ALA A 221 7.39 16.61 6.65
CA ALA A 221 7.59 15.46 7.54
C ALA A 221 9.06 15.07 7.65
N ALA A 222 9.81 15.06 6.56
CA ALA A 222 11.24 14.77 6.55
C ALA A 222 12.03 15.80 7.35
N HIS A 223 11.69 17.08 7.23
CA HIS A 223 12.31 18.15 8.03
C HIS A 223 12.03 17.97 9.53
N ARG A 224 10.78 17.74 9.93
CA ARG A 224 10.43 17.45 11.32
C ARG A 224 11.19 16.23 11.85
N SER A 225 11.30 15.18 11.05
CA SER A 225 12.02 13.96 11.42
C SER A 225 13.50 14.21 11.76
N GLN A 226 14.17 15.13 11.06
CA GLN A 226 15.57 15.46 11.29
C GLN A 226 15.79 16.25 12.60
N THR A 227 14.83 17.10 12.98
CA THR A 227 14.92 17.95 14.16
C THR A 227 14.22 17.38 15.39
N ALA A 228 13.52 16.27 15.24
CA ALA A 228 12.70 15.68 16.28
C ALA A 228 13.53 15.03 17.40
N ASN A 229 13.08 15.20 18.63
CA ASN A 229 13.64 14.53 19.81
C ASN A 229 12.94 13.20 20.14
N SER A 230 11.70 13.01 19.68
CA SER A 230 10.91 11.80 19.93
C SER A 230 10.90 10.86 18.73
N ASN A 231 10.88 9.54 18.98
CA ASN A 231 10.77 8.55 17.91
C ASN A 231 9.45 8.66 17.12
N ARG A 232 8.37 9.18 17.72
CA ARG A 232 7.08 9.42 17.06
C ARG A 232 7.20 10.46 15.95
N GLU A 233 7.83 11.59 16.23
CA GLU A 233 8.00 12.70 15.28
C GLU A 233 8.98 12.37 14.15
N LYS A 234 9.83 11.34 14.35
CA LYS A 234 10.78 10.87 13.35
C LYS A 234 10.13 10.02 12.25
N ILE A 235 8.90 9.54 12.45
CA ILE A 235 8.25 8.61 11.51
C ILE A 235 7.97 9.32 10.18
N VAL A 236 8.53 8.77 9.11
CA VAL A 236 8.23 9.14 7.72
C VAL A 236 8.08 7.86 6.90
N ILE A 237 6.86 7.61 6.43
CA ILE A 237 6.54 6.48 5.58
C ILE A 237 5.99 7.01 4.26
N PRO A 238 6.81 7.16 3.22
CA PRO A 238 6.38 7.72 1.95
C PRO A 238 5.40 6.79 1.23
N PHE A 239 4.60 7.35 0.35
CA PHE A 239 3.80 6.60 -0.62
C PHE A 239 4.74 5.84 -1.56
N PHE A 240 4.86 4.54 -1.32
CA PHE A 240 5.90 3.72 -1.89
C PHE A 240 5.81 3.58 -3.40
N SER A 241 4.61 3.44 -3.95
CA SER A 241 4.42 3.31 -5.40
C SER A 241 4.89 4.55 -6.16
N LEU A 242 4.71 5.75 -5.58
CA LEU A 242 5.19 6.98 -6.19
C LEU A 242 6.73 7.08 -6.13
N LEU A 243 7.34 6.68 -5.01
CA LEU A 243 8.80 6.62 -4.90
C LEU A 243 9.41 5.70 -5.95
N ILE A 244 8.84 4.51 -6.14
CA ILE A 244 9.29 3.57 -7.16
C ILE A 244 9.13 4.15 -8.58
N LYS A 245 8.00 4.79 -8.84
CA LYS A 245 7.74 5.49 -10.10
C LYS A 245 8.80 6.57 -10.38
N ASP A 246 9.13 7.38 -9.39
CA ASP A 246 10.12 8.45 -9.53
C ASP A 246 11.52 7.89 -9.84
N ILE A 247 11.96 6.87 -9.10
CA ILE A 247 13.23 6.18 -9.36
C ILE A 247 13.26 5.59 -10.77
N TYR A 248 12.15 4.97 -11.21
CA TYR A 248 12.05 4.41 -12.55
C TYR A 248 12.18 5.48 -13.63
N PHE A 249 11.40 6.55 -13.55
CA PHE A 249 11.45 7.62 -14.56
C PHE A 249 12.79 8.35 -14.57
N LEU A 250 13.42 8.55 -13.43
CA LEU A 250 14.76 9.11 -13.38
C LEU A 250 15.79 8.19 -14.03
N ASN A 251 15.66 6.87 -13.82
CA ASN A 251 16.57 5.90 -14.41
C ASN A 251 16.39 5.78 -15.92
N GLU A 252 15.16 5.68 -16.41
CA GLU A 252 14.87 5.48 -17.85
C GLU A 252 14.89 6.80 -18.64
N GLY A 253 14.44 7.91 -18.03
CA GLY A 253 14.37 9.22 -18.68
C GLY A 253 15.71 9.94 -18.85
N CYS A 254 16.73 9.53 -18.11
CA CYS A 254 18.06 10.12 -18.21
C CYS A 254 19.07 9.09 -18.68
N ALA A 255 19.85 9.43 -19.71
CA ALA A 255 20.96 8.59 -20.17
C ALA A 255 22.03 8.46 -19.08
N ASN A 256 22.73 7.31 -19.04
CA ASN A 256 23.82 7.08 -18.10
C ASN A 256 25.09 7.87 -18.45
N ARG A 257 25.21 8.28 -19.71
CA ARG A 257 26.30 9.10 -20.22
C ARG A 257 25.76 10.33 -20.93
N LEU A 258 26.51 11.40 -20.81
CA LEU A 258 26.28 12.65 -21.57
C LEU A 258 26.72 12.46 -23.04
N PRO A 259 26.29 13.33 -23.97
CA PRO A 259 26.70 13.26 -25.39
C PRO A 259 28.22 13.26 -25.61
N ASN A 260 29.00 13.87 -24.72
CA ASN A 260 30.46 13.90 -24.74
C ASN A 260 31.11 12.60 -24.18
N GLY A 261 30.32 11.57 -23.86
CA GLY A 261 30.79 10.29 -23.34
C GLY A 261 31.03 10.26 -21.83
N HIS A 262 30.98 11.39 -21.14
CA HIS A 262 31.15 11.43 -19.67
C HIS A 262 29.98 10.79 -18.96
N VAL A 263 30.21 10.28 -17.73
CA VAL A 263 29.17 9.76 -16.86
C VAL A 263 28.22 10.88 -16.48
N HIS A 264 26.91 10.64 -16.62
CA HIS A 264 25.86 11.56 -16.17
C HIS A 264 25.75 11.53 -14.63
N PHE A 265 26.74 12.11 -13.96
CA PHE A 265 26.90 12.01 -12.50
C PHE A 265 25.70 12.57 -11.74
N ALA A 266 25.08 13.64 -12.21
CA ALA A 266 23.90 14.24 -11.58
C ALA A 266 22.73 13.25 -11.47
N LYS A 267 22.51 12.39 -12.49
CA LYS A 267 21.52 11.31 -12.42
C LYS A 267 21.78 10.36 -11.25
N PHE A 268 23.02 9.94 -11.10
CA PHE A 268 23.41 8.96 -10.07
C PHE A 268 23.35 9.56 -8.67
N VAL A 269 23.72 10.83 -8.51
CA VAL A 269 23.59 11.55 -7.24
C VAL A 269 22.11 11.63 -6.82
N GLU A 270 21.22 11.97 -7.74
CA GLU A 270 19.80 12.08 -7.42
C GLU A 270 19.17 10.69 -7.10
N LEU A 271 19.54 9.65 -7.83
CA LEU A 271 19.13 8.27 -7.49
C LEU A 271 19.61 7.87 -6.09
N ALA A 272 20.88 8.14 -5.79
CA ALA A 272 21.46 7.85 -4.47
C ALA A 272 20.77 8.63 -3.35
N ARG A 273 20.41 9.88 -3.59
CA ARG A 273 19.68 10.73 -2.63
C ARG A 273 18.31 10.12 -2.31
N GLN A 274 17.50 9.77 -3.32
CA GLN A 274 16.16 9.22 -3.12
C GLN A 274 16.20 7.86 -2.41
N VAL A 275 17.12 6.99 -2.80
CA VAL A 275 17.32 5.70 -2.14
C VAL A 275 17.85 5.87 -0.72
N GLY A 276 18.78 6.80 -0.51
CA GLY A 276 19.36 7.09 0.80
C GLY A 276 18.30 7.59 1.80
N GLU A 277 17.44 8.52 1.39
CA GLU A 277 16.31 8.99 2.21
C GLU A 277 15.40 7.83 2.61
N PHE A 278 15.02 6.98 1.66
CA PHE A 278 14.20 5.81 1.95
C PHE A 278 14.88 4.85 2.94
N MET A 279 16.19 4.64 2.80
CA MET A 279 16.94 3.76 3.70
C MET A 279 17.02 4.33 5.12
N THR A 280 17.13 5.64 5.28
CA THR A 280 17.08 6.31 6.57
C THR A 280 15.72 6.11 7.25
N TRP A 281 14.62 6.33 6.52
CA TRP A 281 13.26 6.12 7.05
C TRP A 281 12.97 4.65 7.35
N LYS A 282 13.59 3.72 6.62
CA LYS A 282 13.45 2.28 6.86
C LYS A 282 14.04 1.84 8.21
N GLN A 283 15.06 2.51 8.72
CA GLN A 283 15.75 2.13 9.95
C GLN A 283 15.03 2.60 11.22
N MET A 284 13.94 3.35 11.10
CA MET A 284 13.21 3.85 12.27
C MET A 284 12.55 2.73 13.05
N GLU A 285 12.73 2.76 14.36
CA GLU A 285 12.05 1.88 15.30
C GLU A 285 10.61 2.34 15.51
N CYS A 286 9.71 1.38 15.63
CA CYS A 286 8.31 1.68 15.92
C CYS A 286 8.15 2.01 17.41
N PRO A 287 7.68 3.21 17.76
CA PRO A 287 7.50 3.61 19.16
C PRO A 287 6.15 3.18 19.75
N PHE A 288 5.32 2.47 18.98
CA PHE A 288 3.96 2.10 19.37
C PHE A 288 3.91 0.68 19.91
N GLU A 289 3.10 0.50 20.96
CA GLU A 289 2.76 -0.84 21.47
C GLU A 289 1.89 -1.59 20.46
N THR A 290 2.02 -2.91 20.46
CA THR A 290 1.30 -3.78 19.53
C THR A 290 0.01 -4.30 20.15
N ASP A 291 -1.10 -4.12 19.46
CA ASP A 291 -2.35 -4.80 19.75
C ASP A 291 -2.50 -6.03 18.85
N ARG A 292 -2.38 -7.21 19.48
CA ARG A 292 -2.43 -8.49 18.77
C ARG A 292 -3.78 -8.76 18.10
N SER A 293 -4.87 -8.29 18.69
CA SER A 293 -6.22 -8.46 18.14
C SER A 293 -6.40 -7.67 16.87
N ILE A 294 -5.98 -6.39 16.87
CA ILE A 294 -6.03 -5.52 15.71
C ILE A 294 -5.11 -6.05 14.61
N LEU A 295 -3.85 -6.39 14.94
CA LEU A 295 -2.91 -6.93 13.97
C LEU A 295 -3.41 -8.24 13.34
N HIS A 296 -3.97 -9.14 14.15
CA HIS A 296 -4.57 -10.38 13.65
C HIS A 296 -5.69 -10.08 12.67
N TYR A 297 -6.61 -9.19 13.03
CA TYR A 297 -7.71 -8.79 12.15
C TYR A 297 -7.21 -8.20 10.83
N LEU A 298 -6.31 -7.23 10.87
CA LEU A 298 -5.74 -6.60 9.67
C LEU A 298 -5.12 -7.61 8.71
N HIS A 299 -4.55 -8.72 9.24
CA HIS A 299 -3.93 -9.76 8.43
C HIS A 299 -4.89 -10.84 7.95
N THR A 300 -5.93 -11.15 8.70
CA THR A 300 -6.78 -12.33 8.46
C THR A 300 -8.21 -12.00 8.07
N ALA A 301 -8.70 -10.77 8.33
CA ALA A 301 -10.05 -10.39 7.95
C ALA A 301 -10.29 -10.69 6.46
N PRO A 302 -11.44 -11.30 6.13
CA PRO A 302 -11.80 -11.57 4.76
C PRO A 302 -12.00 -10.25 4.00
N ILE A 303 -11.58 -10.23 2.73
CA ILE A 303 -11.76 -9.10 1.82
C ILE A 303 -12.55 -9.56 0.60
N PHE A 304 -13.43 -8.72 0.12
CA PHE A 304 -14.15 -8.97 -1.12
C PHE A 304 -13.21 -8.84 -2.33
N SER A 305 -13.47 -9.63 -3.36
CA SER A 305 -12.93 -9.37 -4.70
C SER A 305 -13.57 -8.10 -5.28
N GLU A 306 -13.06 -7.60 -6.39
CA GLU A 306 -13.66 -6.45 -7.07
C GLU A 306 -15.14 -6.70 -7.42
N ASP A 307 -15.46 -7.88 -7.98
CA ASP A 307 -16.83 -8.27 -8.30
C ASP A 307 -17.70 -8.40 -7.04
N GLY A 308 -17.14 -8.95 -5.95
CA GLY A 308 -17.82 -9.02 -4.66
C GLY A 308 -18.15 -7.65 -4.08
N LEU A 309 -17.23 -6.66 -4.25
CA LEU A 309 -17.48 -5.27 -3.85
C LEU A 309 -18.61 -4.63 -4.66
N TYR A 310 -18.61 -4.82 -5.99
CA TYR A 310 -19.69 -4.32 -6.84
C TYR A 310 -21.04 -4.94 -6.47
N LEU A 311 -21.09 -6.24 -6.26
CA LEU A 311 -22.32 -6.92 -5.87
C LEU A 311 -22.85 -6.40 -4.53
N ALA A 312 -21.99 -6.30 -3.51
CA ALA A 312 -22.36 -5.75 -2.20
C ALA A 312 -22.81 -4.28 -2.29
N SER A 313 -22.17 -3.51 -3.16
CA SER A 313 -22.52 -2.12 -3.43
C SER A 313 -23.91 -1.99 -4.06
N TYR A 314 -24.22 -2.80 -5.09
CA TYR A 314 -25.52 -2.78 -5.76
C TYR A 314 -26.66 -3.29 -4.85
N GLU A 315 -26.38 -4.25 -3.98
CA GLU A 315 -27.34 -4.67 -2.94
C GLU A 315 -27.60 -3.57 -1.90
N SER A 316 -26.61 -2.75 -1.62
CA SER A 316 -26.70 -1.66 -0.66
C SER A 316 -27.41 -0.41 -1.20
N GLU A 317 -27.10 -0.04 -2.45
CA GLU A 317 -27.73 1.06 -3.19
C GLU A 317 -27.92 0.60 -4.64
N SER A 318 -29.18 0.50 -5.08
CA SER A 318 -29.56 -0.04 -6.39
C SER A 318 -28.82 0.66 -7.55
N PRO A 319 -28.54 -0.05 -8.66
CA PRO A 319 -27.96 0.55 -9.86
C PRO A 319 -28.76 1.72 -10.39
N GLU A 320 -28.11 2.84 -10.69
CA GLU A 320 -28.77 4.06 -11.14
C GLU A 320 -28.87 4.16 -12.67
N ASN A 321 -27.87 3.66 -13.40
CA ASN A 321 -27.79 3.74 -14.86
C ASN A 321 -27.77 2.36 -15.52
N GLN A 322 -27.88 2.32 -16.86
CA GLN A 322 -27.94 1.08 -17.61
C GLN A 322 -26.66 0.25 -17.51
N VAL A 323 -25.49 0.89 -17.53
CA VAL A 323 -24.19 0.20 -17.41
C VAL A 323 -24.09 -0.53 -16.07
N GLU A 324 -24.50 0.10 -14.98
CA GLU A 324 -24.54 -0.54 -13.66
C GLU A 324 -25.55 -1.70 -13.61
N LYS A 325 -26.73 -1.53 -14.23
CA LYS A 325 -27.75 -2.59 -14.31
C LYS A 325 -27.24 -3.81 -15.07
N ASP A 326 -26.54 -3.60 -16.16
CA ASP A 326 -26.00 -4.70 -16.98
C ASP A 326 -24.84 -5.39 -16.24
N ARG A 327 -23.96 -4.64 -15.59
CA ARG A 327 -22.92 -5.22 -14.72
C ARG A 327 -23.54 -6.01 -13.57
N TRP A 328 -24.57 -5.48 -12.93
CA TRP A 328 -25.26 -6.18 -11.83
C TRP A 328 -25.89 -7.50 -12.30
N LYS A 329 -26.52 -7.51 -13.49
CA LYS A 329 -27.06 -8.75 -14.08
C LYS A 329 -25.96 -9.78 -14.36
N ALA A 330 -24.80 -9.33 -14.86
CA ALA A 330 -23.67 -10.20 -15.15
C ALA A 330 -23.00 -10.80 -13.90
N LEU A 331 -23.14 -10.16 -12.74
CA LEU A 331 -22.58 -10.63 -11.47
C LEU A 331 -23.49 -11.58 -10.69
N ARG A 332 -24.77 -11.65 -11.06
CA ARG A 332 -25.79 -12.54 -10.45
C ARG A 332 -25.86 -13.85 -11.15
#